data_47be8fc109f511ddd1feb7179a57dda8
#
_entry.id   47be8fc109f511ddd1feb7179a57dda8
#
_cell.length_a   1.000
_cell.length_b   1.000
_cell.length_c   1.000
_cell.angle_alpha   90.00
_cell.angle_beta   90.00
_cell.angle_gamma   90.00
#
_symmetry.space_group_name_H-M   'P 1'
#
loop_
_entity.id
_entity.type
_entity.pdbx_description
1 polymer ?
#
loop_
_entity_poly.entity_id
_entity_poly.type
_entity_poly.pdbx_seq_one_letter_code
_entity_poly.pdbx_strand_id
1 'polypeptide(L)'
;IHMDYDSLGAFDNLAQDVRFSFHLLPSQIALQDLSAFVPAFGSFKEKLQVEVQTDGTVNQLNCPHLSVSVGNHFYLRGDVSLQDLSHPKNAYIFGNLSNLYADPEGIAFFVRNFSKNYNGVPPVLQHLGTVSFRGEVSGYFTDLVTYGQVRTDIGTIQTDVKLSSNKDKGYFSYSG
;
A
#
# COMPACT_ATOMS: atom_id res chain seq x y z
N ILE A 1 -16.56 -0.16 -15.54
CA ILE A 1 -16.97 0.41 -14.23
C ILE A 1 -18.46 0.18 -14.10
N HIS A 2 -18.85 -0.41 -13.01
CA HIS A 2 -20.24 -0.57 -12.60
C HIS A 2 -20.42 0.10 -11.25
N MET A 3 -21.56 0.76 -11.06
CA MET A 3 -21.94 1.42 -9.80
C MET A 3 -23.33 0.98 -9.44
N ASP A 4 -23.50 0.50 -8.20
CA ASP A 4 -24.78 0.15 -7.61
C ASP A 4 -25.12 1.14 -6.49
N TYR A 5 -26.33 1.66 -6.51
CA TYR A 5 -26.83 2.60 -5.51
C TYR A 5 -28.35 2.55 -5.46
N ASP A 6 -28.92 2.71 -4.27
CA ASP A 6 -30.38 2.59 -4.06
C ASP A 6 -31.15 3.83 -4.56
N SER A 7 -30.53 5.01 -4.50
CA SER A 7 -31.14 6.27 -4.93
C SER A 7 -30.06 7.31 -5.24
N LEU A 8 -30.45 8.40 -5.93
CA LEU A 8 -29.52 9.52 -6.14
C LEU A 8 -29.01 10.15 -4.85
N GLY A 9 -29.76 10.03 -3.73
CA GLY A 9 -29.31 10.48 -2.42
C GLY A 9 -28.10 9.69 -1.87
N ALA A 10 -27.82 8.49 -2.39
CA ALA A 10 -26.64 7.72 -2.01
C ALA A 10 -25.32 8.46 -2.34
N PHE A 11 -25.34 9.37 -3.33
CA PHE A 11 -24.16 10.16 -3.68
C PHE A 11 -23.81 11.23 -2.62
N ASP A 12 -24.71 11.56 -1.71
CA ASP A 12 -24.41 12.43 -0.57
C ASP A 12 -23.48 11.74 0.44
N ASN A 13 -23.48 10.39 0.43
CA ASN A 13 -22.61 9.57 1.26
C ASN A 13 -21.89 8.48 0.41
N LEU A 14 -21.28 8.92 -0.67
CA LEU A 14 -20.68 8.08 -1.71
C LEU A 14 -19.75 6.99 -1.14
N ALA A 15 -19.03 7.31 -0.06
CA ALA A 15 -18.05 6.39 0.52
C ALA A 15 -18.68 5.14 1.16
N GLN A 16 -19.96 5.20 1.55
CA GLN A 16 -20.67 4.11 2.23
C GLN A 16 -21.76 3.51 1.37
N ASP A 17 -22.50 4.34 0.62
CA ASP A 17 -23.77 3.97 0.02
C ASP A 17 -23.67 3.66 -1.48
N VAL A 18 -22.51 3.97 -2.10
CA VAL A 18 -22.27 3.63 -3.50
C VAL A 18 -21.25 2.51 -3.60
N ARG A 19 -21.68 1.38 -4.15
CA ARG A 19 -20.81 0.22 -4.43
C ARG A 19 -20.22 0.35 -5.82
N PHE A 20 -18.93 0.12 -5.92
CA PHE A 20 -18.18 0.12 -7.17
C PHE A 20 -17.71 -1.29 -7.50
N SER A 21 -17.80 -1.64 -8.77
CA SER A 21 -17.12 -2.80 -9.32
C SER A 21 -16.42 -2.36 -10.61
N PHE A 22 -15.11 -2.51 -10.67
CA PHE A 22 -14.37 -2.23 -11.89
C PHE A 22 -13.10 -3.08 -12.00
N HIS A 23 -12.68 -3.25 -13.23
CA HIS A 23 -11.39 -3.83 -13.57
C HIS A 23 -10.58 -2.77 -14.32
N LEU A 24 -9.51 -2.30 -13.70
CA LEU A 24 -8.53 -1.46 -14.33
C LEU A 24 -7.47 -2.36 -14.98
N LEU A 25 -7.43 -2.37 -16.29
CA LEU A 25 -6.36 -3.02 -17.06
C LEU A 25 -5.03 -2.31 -16.80
N PRO A 26 -3.88 -2.93 -17.09
CA PRO A 26 -2.57 -2.33 -16.88
C PRO A 26 -2.52 -0.89 -17.38
N SER A 27 -2.45 0.05 -16.46
CA SER A 27 -2.55 1.49 -16.71
C SER A 27 -1.46 2.24 -15.97
N GLN A 28 -0.97 3.33 -16.56
CA GLN A 28 -0.07 4.24 -15.86
C GLN A 28 -0.87 5.29 -15.09
N ILE A 29 -0.62 5.39 -13.81
CA ILE A 29 -1.23 6.38 -12.91
C ILE A 29 -0.12 7.22 -12.30
N ALA A 30 -0.26 8.54 -12.39
CA ALA A 30 0.52 9.46 -11.57
C ALA A 30 -0.19 9.59 -10.22
N LEU A 31 0.41 9.08 -9.13
CA LEU A 31 -0.21 9.19 -7.80
C LEU A 31 -0.47 10.63 -7.40
N GLN A 32 0.34 11.55 -7.87
CA GLN A 32 0.15 12.98 -7.68
C GLN A 32 -1.24 13.46 -8.13
N ASP A 33 -1.80 12.86 -9.18
CA ASP A 33 -3.14 13.22 -9.68
C ASP A 33 -4.25 12.79 -8.70
N LEU A 34 -3.96 11.82 -7.83
CA LEU A 34 -4.87 11.35 -6.80
C LEU A 34 -4.72 12.12 -5.48
N SER A 35 -3.86 13.12 -5.41
CA SER A 35 -3.58 13.89 -4.19
C SER A 35 -4.80 14.66 -3.66
N ALA A 36 -5.76 14.97 -4.53
CA ALA A 36 -7.04 15.55 -4.13
C ALA A 36 -7.85 14.63 -3.20
N PHE A 37 -7.68 13.32 -3.33
CA PHE A 37 -8.37 12.31 -2.52
C PHE A 37 -7.48 11.81 -1.36
N VAL A 38 -6.17 11.68 -1.62
CA VAL A 38 -5.18 11.21 -0.66
C VAL A 38 -4.00 12.17 -0.64
N PRO A 39 -3.99 13.18 0.24
CA PRO A 39 -2.96 14.24 0.24
C PRO A 39 -1.52 13.71 0.32
N ALA A 40 -1.30 12.55 0.95
CA ALA A 40 0.02 11.90 1.03
C ALA A 40 0.60 11.56 -0.36
N PHE A 41 -0.22 11.42 -1.39
CA PHE A 41 0.23 11.11 -2.75
C PHE A 41 0.81 12.31 -3.49
N GLY A 42 0.64 13.53 -2.99
CA GLY A 42 1.17 14.74 -3.63
C GLY A 42 2.70 14.81 -3.73
N SER A 43 3.40 14.05 -2.90
CA SER A 43 4.87 13.96 -2.93
C SER A 43 5.42 12.97 -3.97
N PHE A 44 4.57 12.10 -4.52
CA PHE A 44 4.98 11.07 -5.46
C PHE A 44 5.15 11.67 -6.85
N LYS A 45 6.35 11.62 -7.39
CA LYS A 45 6.68 12.11 -8.73
C LYS A 45 6.65 11.02 -9.79
N GLU A 46 6.78 9.79 -9.37
CA GLU A 46 6.85 8.63 -10.23
C GLU A 46 5.45 8.22 -10.70
N LYS A 47 5.41 7.65 -11.91
CA LYS A 47 4.21 6.99 -12.42
C LYS A 47 4.25 5.53 -12.02
N LEU A 48 3.13 5.04 -11.48
CA LEU A 48 2.92 3.64 -11.19
C LEU A 48 2.24 2.96 -12.39
N GLN A 49 2.63 1.73 -12.67
CA GLN A 49 1.78 0.82 -13.41
C GLN A 49 0.87 0.11 -12.42
N VAL A 50 -0.43 0.20 -12.66
CA VAL A 50 -1.45 -0.40 -11.79
C VAL A 50 -2.39 -1.23 -12.62
N GLU A 51 -2.64 -2.44 -12.16
CA GLU A 51 -3.70 -3.32 -12.60
C GLU A 51 -4.46 -3.74 -11.36
N VAL A 52 -5.78 -3.54 -11.35
CA VAL A 52 -6.59 -3.87 -10.18
C VAL A 52 -7.99 -4.26 -10.59
N GLN A 53 -8.47 -5.35 -10.01
CA GLN A 53 -9.89 -5.66 -9.95
C GLN A 53 -10.38 -5.28 -8.56
N THR A 54 -11.49 -4.56 -8.49
CA THR A 54 -12.04 -4.13 -7.21
C THR A 54 -13.56 -4.24 -7.18
N ASP A 55 -14.07 -4.52 -6.00
CA ASP A 55 -15.49 -4.57 -5.66
C ASP A 55 -15.69 -4.04 -4.23
N GLY A 56 -16.71 -3.26 -4.02
CA GLY A 56 -17.09 -2.75 -2.72
C GLY A 56 -17.40 -1.26 -2.72
N THR A 57 -17.52 -0.69 -1.53
CA THR A 57 -17.62 0.76 -1.32
C THR A 57 -16.23 1.33 -1.01
N VAL A 58 -16.08 2.65 -0.98
CA VAL A 58 -14.82 3.28 -0.55
C VAL A 58 -14.44 2.85 0.87
N ASN A 59 -15.42 2.63 1.74
CA ASN A 59 -15.19 2.19 3.12
C ASN A 59 -15.06 0.68 3.31
N GLN A 60 -15.34 -0.12 2.28
CA GLN A 60 -15.15 -1.57 2.29
C GLN A 60 -14.73 -2.01 0.90
N LEU A 61 -13.49 -1.75 0.54
CA LEU A 61 -12.95 -2.03 -0.77
C LEU A 61 -12.19 -3.36 -0.77
N ASN A 62 -12.57 -4.25 -1.70
CA ASN A 62 -11.89 -5.52 -1.90
C ASN A 62 -11.21 -5.52 -3.27
N CYS A 63 -9.93 -5.86 -3.28
CA CYS A 63 -9.08 -5.92 -4.47
C CYS A 63 -8.48 -7.33 -4.60
N PRO A 64 -9.22 -8.30 -5.13
CA PRO A 64 -8.75 -9.70 -5.24
C PRO A 64 -7.59 -9.87 -6.20
N HIS A 65 -7.33 -8.90 -7.05
CA HIS A 65 -6.19 -8.89 -7.96
C HIS A 65 -5.61 -7.48 -8.02
N LEU A 66 -4.60 -7.24 -7.21
CA LEU A 66 -3.82 -6.00 -7.23
C LEU A 66 -2.43 -6.28 -7.76
N SER A 67 -2.02 -5.53 -8.78
CA SER A 67 -0.64 -5.49 -9.26
C SER A 67 -0.21 -4.04 -9.38
N VAL A 68 0.89 -3.69 -8.72
CA VAL A 68 1.48 -2.35 -8.74
C VAL A 68 2.94 -2.47 -9.04
N SER A 69 3.47 -1.64 -9.94
CA SER A 69 4.91 -1.58 -10.20
C SER A 69 5.41 -0.18 -10.49
N VAL A 70 6.69 0.05 -10.20
CA VAL A 70 7.46 1.25 -10.53
C VAL A 70 8.67 0.82 -11.37
N GLY A 71 8.53 0.92 -12.68
CA GLY A 71 9.54 0.38 -13.59
C GLY A 71 9.83 -1.10 -13.28
N ASN A 72 11.12 -1.44 -13.24
CA ASN A 72 11.61 -2.77 -12.86
C ASN A 72 12.10 -2.82 -11.40
N HIS A 73 12.00 -1.69 -10.68
CA HIS A 73 12.64 -1.52 -9.37
C HIS A 73 11.75 -1.92 -8.20
N PHE A 74 10.45 -1.88 -8.42
CA PHE A 74 9.45 -2.28 -7.43
C PHE A 74 8.26 -2.94 -8.10
N TYR A 75 7.77 -4.00 -7.51
CA TYR A 75 6.44 -4.53 -7.80
C TYR A 75 5.81 -5.21 -6.58
N LEU A 76 4.49 -5.14 -6.55
CA LEU A 76 3.64 -5.77 -5.56
C LEU A 76 2.50 -6.49 -6.27
N ARG A 77 2.23 -7.72 -5.86
CA ARG A 77 1.06 -8.49 -6.28
C ARG A 77 0.41 -9.15 -5.09
N GLY A 78 -0.90 -9.15 -5.07
CA GLY A 78 -1.65 -9.82 -4.02
C GLY A 78 -3.12 -9.46 -4.04
N ASP A 79 -3.80 -9.96 -3.02
CA ASP A 79 -5.19 -9.67 -2.71
C ASP A 79 -5.21 -8.71 -1.53
N VAL A 80 -5.92 -7.59 -1.66
CA VAL A 80 -5.93 -6.56 -0.64
C VAL A 80 -7.37 -6.16 -0.34
N SER A 81 -7.69 -6.09 0.95
CA SER A 81 -8.94 -5.54 1.45
C SER A 81 -8.65 -4.30 2.29
N LEU A 82 -9.41 -3.25 2.06
CA LEU A 82 -9.26 -1.97 2.73
C LEU A 82 -10.57 -1.60 3.40
N GLN A 83 -10.50 -1.11 4.64
CA GLN A 83 -11.66 -0.68 5.41
C GLN A 83 -11.46 0.73 5.91
N ASP A 84 -12.56 1.49 5.96
CA ASP A 84 -12.66 2.84 6.52
C ASP A 84 -11.66 3.86 5.92
N LEU A 85 -11.50 3.83 4.58
CA LEU A 85 -10.58 4.74 3.88
C LEU A 85 -10.98 6.22 4.02
N SER A 86 -12.25 6.52 4.27
CA SER A 86 -12.70 7.89 4.53
C SER A 86 -12.18 8.45 5.85
N HIS A 87 -11.72 7.59 6.77
CA HIS A 87 -11.10 7.97 8.03
C HIS A 87 -9.67 7.40 8.13
N PRO A 88 -8.66 8.04 7.54
CA PRO A 88 -7.30 7.47 7.41
C PRO A 88 -6.64 7.04 8.73
N LYS A 89 -7.11 7.58 9.87
CA LYS A 89 -6.61 7.18 11.20
C LYS A 89 -7.13 5.82 11.65
N ASN A 90 -8.29 5.41 11.11
CA ASN A 90 -8.97 4.16 11.41
C ASN A 90 -8.87 3.18 10.23
N ALA A 91 -8.29 3.63 9.13
CA ALA A 91 -8.16 2.80 7.94
C ALA A 91 -7.38 1.53 8.24
N TYR A 92 -8.00 0.40 7.92
CA TYR A 92 -7.46 -0.93 8.15
C TYR A 92 -7.15 -1.60 6.82
N ILE A 93 -6.02 -2.27 6.76
CA ILE A 93 -5.61 -3.08 5.61
C ILE A 93 -5.49 -4.54 6.02
N PHE A 94 -5.96 -5.41 5.16
CA PHE A 94 -5.61 -6.82 5.14
C PHE A 94 -5.11 -7.14 3.73
N GLY A 95 -3.91 -7.70 3.62
CA GLY A 95 -3.30 -8.06 2.34
C GLY A 95 -2.64 -9.42 2.40
N ASN A 96 -2.94 -10.27 1.43
CA ASN A 96 -2.19 -11.50 1.16
C ASN A 96 -1.30 -11.25 -0.05
N LEU A 97 -0.03 -10.96 0.20
CA LEU A 97 0.93 -10.60 -0.83
C LEU A 97 1.59 -11.86 -1.38
N SER A 98 1.25 -12.20 -2.61
CA SER A 98 1.87 -13.31 -3.33
C SER A 98 3.31 -12.98 -3.72
N ASN A 99 3.61 -11.71 -3.95
CA ASN A 99 4.94 -11.21 -4.23
C ASN A 99 5.04 -9.69 -4.01
N LEU A 100 6.00 -9.30 -3.21
CA LEU A 100 6.51 -7.94 -3.14
C LEU A 100 8.00 -8.00 -3.45
N TYR A 101 8.49 -7.14 -4.30
CA TYR A 101 9.90 -7.04 -4.67
C TYR A 101 10.33 -5.57 -4.71
N ALA A 102 11.51 -5.31 -4.20
CA ALA A 102 12.19 -4.04 -4.34
C ALA A 102 13.70 -4.26 -4.47
N ASP A 103 14.31 -3.67 -5.48
CA ASP A 103 15.75 -3.51 -5.55
C ASP A 103 16.20 -2.24 -4.78
N PRO A 104 17.49 -1.89 -4.72
CA PRO A 104 17.95 -0.68 -4.02
C PRO A 104 17.26 0.62 -4.48
N GLU A 105 16.89 0.74 -5.75
CA GLU A 105 16.17 1.90 -6.26
C GLU A 105 14.69 1.88 -5.83
N GLY A 106 14.06 0.71 -5.82
CA GLY A 106 12.73 0.51 -5.28
C GLY A 106 12.65 0.81 -3.78
N ILE A 107 13.66 0.40 -3.01
CA ILE A 107 13.78 0.76 -1.59
C ILE A 107 13.93 2.28 -1.44
N ALA A 108 14.78 2.91 -2.26
CA ALA A 108 14.95 4.37 -2.25
C ALA A 108 13.65 5.11 -2.59
N PHE A 109 12.87 4.58 -3.55
CA PHE A 109 11.54 5.10 -3.88
C PHE A 109 10.63 5.14 -2.65
N PHE A 110 10.55 4.03 -1.90
CA PHE A 110 9.73 3.99 -0.68
C PHE A 110 10.22 4.97 0.37
N VAL A 111 11.50 4.92 0.72
CA VAL A 111 12.06 5.78 1.78
C VAL A 111 11.85 7.26 1.42
N ARG A 112 12.06 7.65 0.17
CA ARG A 112 11.87 9.03 -0.29
C ARG A 112 10.43 9.50 -0.17
N ASN A 113 9.46 8.67 -0.56
CA ASN A 113 8.07 9.07 -0.66
C ASN A 113 7.31 8.95 0.67
N PHE A 114 7.73 8.05 1.56
CA PHE A 114 7.05 7.81 2.84
C PHE A 114 7.79 8.39 4.06
N SER A 115 9.03 8.85 3.89
CA SER A 115 9.76 9.52 4.96
C SER A 115 9.54 11.03 4.92
N LYS A 116 9.06 11.61 6.02
CA LYS A 116 8.89 13.07 6.14
C LYS A 116 10.20 13.86 5.99
N ASN A 117 11.31 13.26 6.43
CA ASN A 117 12.64 13.84 6.41
C ASN A 117 13.59 12.90 5.67
N TYR A 118 13.50 12.90 4.33
CA TYR A 118 14.38 12.06 3.52
C TYR A 118 15.82 12.59 3.52
N ASN A 119 16.70 11.85 4.17
CA ASN A 119 18.14 12.10 4.20
C ASN A 119 18.95 10.99 3.51
N GLY A 120 18.35 10.34 2.52
CA GLY A 120 18.92 9.16 1.86
C GLY A 120 18.40 7.83 2.45
N VAL A 121 18.76 6.75 1.78
CA VAL A 121 18.41 5.40 2.24
C VAL A 121 19.33 5.03 3.41
N PRO A 122 18.79 4.60 4.56
CA PRO A 122 19.59 4.16 5.69
C PRO A 122 20.63 3.09 5.28
N PRO A 123 21.87 3.15 5.78
CA PRO A 123 22.91 2.19 5.38
C PRO A 123 22.51 0.72 5.57
N VAL A 124 21.77 0.43 6.63
CA VAL A 124 21.23 -0.92 6.89
C VAL A 124 20.40 -1.43 5.71
N LEU A 125 19.54 -0.60 5.14
CA LEU A 125 18.69 -0.98 4.02
C LEU A 125 19.50 -1.10 2.71
N GLN A 126 20.56 -0.31 2.55
CA GLN A 126 21.44 -0.42 1.38
C GLN A 126 22.17 -1.76 1.32
N HIS A 127 22.52 -2.35 2.48
CA HIS A 127 23.21 -3.63 2.57
C HIS A 127 22.29 -4.84 2.32
N LEU A 128 20.96 -4.65 2.32
CA LEU A 128 20.03 -5.74 2.04
C LEU A 128 20.04 -6.16 0.57
N GLY A 129 20.52 -5.28 -0.33
CA GLY A 129 20.44 -5.52 -1.77
C GLY A 129 18.99 -5.57 -2.24
N THR A 130 18.61 -6.65 -2.92
CA THR A 130 17.21 -6.88 -3.28
C THR A 130 16.43 -7.38 -2.07
N VAL A 131 15.19 -6.94 -1.96
CA VAL A 131 14.24 -7.40 -0.93
C VAL A 131 13.01 -7.98 -1.60
N SER A 132 12.63 -9.18 -1.22
CA SER A 132 11.34 -9.75 -1.60
C SER A 132 10.59 -10.23 -0.37
N PHE A 133 9.27 -10.08 -0.40
CA PHE A 133 8.37 -10.52 0.66
C PHE A 133 7.20 -11.29 0.07
N ARG A 134 6.82 -12.35 0.74
CA ARG A 134 5.60 -13.12 0.51
C ARG A 134 4.95 -13.42 1.84
N GLY A 135 3.68 -13.08 1.98
CA GLY A 135 2.97 -13.30 3.23
C GLY A 135 1.79 -12.35 3.41
N GLU A 136 1.35 -12.27 4.64
CA GLU A 136 0.20 -11.46 5.04
C GLU A 136 0.66 -10.16 5.70
N VAL A 137 -0.10 -9.10 5.43
CA VAL A 137 0.02 -7.80 6.08
C VAL A 137 -1.35 -7.42 6.59
N SER A 138 -1.47 -7.07 7.85
CA SER A 138 -2.74 -6.67 8.43
C SER A 138 -2.57 -5.59 9.49
N GLY A 139 -3.59 -4.77 9.68
CA GLY A 139 -3.62 -3.77 10.73
C GLY A 139 -4.04 -2.39 10.26
N TYR A 140 -3.96 -1.44 11.17
CA TYR A 140 -4.13 -0.02 10.86
C TYR A 140 -2.88 0.53 10.17
N PHE A 141 -3.00 1.54 9.34
CA PHE A 141 -1.84 2.16 8.66
C PHE A 141 -0.76 2.67 9.62
N THR A 142 -1.12 2.86 10.89
CA THR A 142 -0.19 3.27 11.96
C THR A 142 0.34 2.11 12.79
N ASP A 143 -0.19 0.90 12.61
CA ASP A 143 0.08 -0.27 13.44
C ASP A 143 -0.14 -1.54 12.62
N LEU A 144 0.88 -1.94 11.87
CA LEU A 144 0.84 -3.07 10.95
C LEU A 144 1.51 -4.30 11.54
N VAL A 145 0.92 -5.45 11.27
CA VAL A 145 1.50 -6.77 11.56
C VAL A 145 1.77 -7.48 10.24
N THR A 146 2.92 -8.12 10.15
CA THR A 146 3.32 -8.87 8.96
C THR A 146 3.71 -10.29 9.33
N TYR A 147 3.12 -11.25 8.62
CA TYR A 147 3.47 -12.66 8.69
C TYR A 147 3.96 -13.14 7.35
N GLY A 148 5.17 -13.67 7.27
CA GLY A 148 5.64 -14.16 5.99
C GLY A 148 7.13 -14.43 5.91
N GLN A 149 7.63 -14.48 4.69
CA GLN A 149 9.03 -14.70 4.40
C GLN A 149 9.61 -13.48 3.69
N VAL A 150 10.66 -12.92 4.26
CA VAL A 150 11.51 -11.90 3.65
C VAL A 150 12.77 -12.59 3.12
N ARG A 151 13.10 -12.35 1.86
CA ARG A 151 14.37 -12.74 1.25
C ARG A 151 15.13 -11.50 0.84
N THR A 152 16.43 -11.52 1.10
CA THR A 152 17.36 -10.45 0.72
C THR A 152 18.62 -11.10 0.15
N ASP A 153 19.53 -10.30 -0.40
CA ASP A 153 20.82 -10.81 -0.90
C ASP A 153 21.71 -11.36 0.21
N ILE A 154 21.45 -10.99 1.46
CA ILE A 154 22.21 -11.48 2.64
C ILE A 154 21.55 -12.65 3.35
N GLY A 155 20.33 -13.02 3.00
CA GLY A 155 19.65 -14.16 3.61
C GLY A 155 18.14 -14.14 3.56
N THR A 156 17.55 -15.15 4.17
CA THR A 156 16.10 -15.33 4.24
C THR A 156 15.67 -15.37 5.71
N ILE A 157 14.63 -14.63 6.03
CA ILE A 157 14.05 -14.54 7.38
C ILE A 157 12.56 -14.87 7.28
N GLN A 158 12.09 -15.69 8.21
CA GLN A 158 10.66 -15.80 8.46
C GLN A 158 10.28 -14.72 9.47
N THR A 159 9.29 -13.91 9.15
CA THR A 159 8.93 -12.74 9.93
C THR A 159 7.55 -12.90 10.56
N ASP A 160 7.48 -12.51 11.81
CA ASP A 160 6.29 -12.21 12.60
C ASP A 160 6.59 -10.87 13.26
N VAL A 161 6.35 -9.78 12.54
CA VAL A 161 6.78 -8.45 12.95
C VAL A 161 5.58 -7.52 13.04
N LYS A 162 5.49 -6.86 14.18
CA LYS A 162 4.59 -5.73 14.39
C LYS A 162 5.36 -4.42 14.16
N LEU A 163 4.84 -3.57 13.28
CA LEU A 163 5.34 -2.24 12.99
C LEU A 163 4.35 -1.21 13.55
N SER A 164 4.76 -0.43 14.53
CA SER A 164 3.92 0.60 15.14
C SER A 164 4.51 1.98 14.93
N SER A 165 3.69 2.93 14.48
CA SER A 165 4.08 4.34 14.37
C SER A 165 3.89 5.05 15.71
N ASN A 166 4.99 5.51 16.31
CA ASN A 166 4.91 6.39 17.47
C ASN A 166 4.77 7.86 17.00
N LYS A 167 3.52 8.36 17.02
CA LYS A 167 3.19 9.71 16.54
C LYS A 167 3.85 10.83 17.35
N ASP A 168 4.09 10.61 18.63
CA ASP A 168 4.63 11.63 19.54
C ASP A 168 6.14 11.80 19.37
N LYS A 169 6.83 10.78 18.91
CA LYS A 169 8.29 10.75 18.76
C LYS A 169 8.78 10.69 17.33
N GLY A 170 7.89 10.54 16.34
CA GLY A 170 8.22 10.58 14.92
C GLY A 170 9.05 9.39 14.41
N TYR A 171 9.05 8.25 15.13
CA TYR A 171 9.72 7.03 14.70
C TYR A 171 8.76 5.84 14.67
N PHE A 172 9.16 4.81 13.93
CA PHE A 172 8.52 3.50 13.96
C PHE A 172 9.20 2.62 15.00
N SER A 173 8.41 1.91 15.78
CA SER A 173 8.86 0.82 16.62
C SER A 173 8.53 -0.52 15.96
N TYR A 174 9.36 -1.51 16.14
CA TYR A 174 9.14 -2.87 15.69
C TYR A 174 9.30 -3.85 16.85
N SER A 175 8.52 -4.89 16.85
CA SER A 175 8.64 -6.01 17.78
C SER A 175 8.31 -7.32 17.05
N GLY A 176 9.02 -8.34 17.33
CA GLY A 176 8.85 -9.68 16.74
C GLY A 176 9.79 -10.67 17.38
#